data_a3412d7ab1c5f3ffdcf408af27f5c5b5
#
_entry.id   a3412d7ab1c5f3ffdcf408af27f5c5b5
#
_cell.length_a   1.000
_cell.length_b   1.000
_cell.length_c   1.000
_cell.angle_alpha   90.00
_cell.angle_beta   90.00
_cell.angle_gamma   90.00
#
_symmetry.space_group_name_H-M   'P 1'
#
loop_
_entity.id
_entity.type
_entity.pdbx_description
1 polymer ?
#
loop_
_entity_poly.entity_id
_entity_poly.type
_entity_poly.pdbx_seq_one_letter_code
_entity_poly.pdbx_strand_id
1 'polypeptide(L)'
;MDPKEQIGKFREVYNSLREEIGKVIVGQDAIVDGTLNALFANGHVLLEGVPGLGKTLLVRTLSQVLDLSFNRIQFTPDLMPADVLGTNMVHETDDGKRAFEFQHGPIFAHLVLADEINRATPKTQSAMLEAMQERSVTIGGEIRKLDLPFFVLATQNPIDQEGTYPLPEAQLDRFFYKLLVDYPTVGELSEIVTRTTEGTKVQVSKAVDGATLIELQQLVQQVPVASHVKDYAVRLILATHPNTETAQEITNQFLKFGSSPRGAQALLLGAKVRALTEGRFNVSFDDVAEVALPALRHRLIVNFEAEAEGVTTDLVLQKIMAGVPRDAVAASVST
;
A
#
# COMPACT_ATOMS: atom_id res chain seq x y z
N MET A 1 16.73 4.48 -24.11
CA MET A 1 15.37 4.31 -24.67
C MET A 1 14.70 5.67 -24.83
N ASP A 2 13.97 5.86 -25.92
CA ASP A 2 13.10 7.03 -26.09
C ASP A 2 12.04 7.05 -24.97
N PRO A 3 11.72 8.22 -24.36
CA PRO A 3 10.66 8.33 -23.37
C PRO A 3 9.32 7.73 -23.83
N LYS A 4 8.98 7.82 -25.11
CA LYS A 4 7.77 7.20 -25.67
C LYS A 4 7.79 5.68 -25.60
N GLU A 5 8.93 5.06 -25.87
CA GLU A 5 9.09 3.60 -25.78
C GLU A 5 9.00 3.13 -24.33
N GLN A 6 9.59 3.88 -23.39
CA GLN A 6 9.53 3.57 -21.97
C GLN A 6 8.09 3.64 -21.42
N ILE A 7 7.33 4.68 -21.80
CA ILE A 7 5.91 4.80 -21.46
C ILE A 7 5.11 3.65 -22.07
N GLY A 8 5.37 3.34 -23.34
CA GLY A 8 4.72 2.21 -24.03
C GLY A 8 4.92 0.88 -23.29
N LYS A 9 6.19 0.56 -22.95
CA LYS A 9 6.55 -0.64 -22.16
C LYS A 9 5.85 -0.65 -20.80
N PHE A 10 5.84 0.49 -20.09
CA PHE A 10 5.17 0.59 -18.78
C PHE A 10 3.67 0.26 -18.89
N ARG A 11 2.97 0.89 -19.84
CA ARG A 11 1.54 0.66 -20.06
C ARG A 11 1.21 -0.77 -20.45
N GLU A 12 1.99 -1.34 -21.35
CA GLU A 12 1.83 -2.73 -21.77
C GLU A 12 1.93 -3.69 -20.57
N VAL A 13 2.97 -3.54 -19.76
CA VAL A 13 3.17 -4.36 -18.55
C VAL A 13 2.05 -4.12 -17.54
N TYR A 14 1.68 -2.86 -17.27
CA TYR A 14 0.60 -2.54 -16.33
C TYR A 14 -0.74 -3.16 -16.76
N ASN A 15 -1.10 -2.99 -18.03
CA ASN A 15 -2.34 -3.53 -18.57
C ASN A 15 -2.35 -5.06 -18.59
N SER A 16 -1.23 -5.68 -18.93
CA SER A 16 -1.09 -7.14 -18.89
C SER A 16 -1.25 -7.69 -17.47
N LEU A 17 -0.64 -7.03 -16.46
CA LEU A 17 -0.82 -7.40 -15.06
C LEU A 17 -2.28 -7.27 -14.63
N ARG A 18 -2.93 -6.14 -14.96
CA ARG A 18 -4.33 -5.88 -14.63
C ARG A 18 -5.27 -6.90 -15.27
N GLU A 19 -5.03 -7.23 -16.54
CA GLU A 19 -5.81 -8.22 -17.28
C GLU A 19 -5.66 -9.63 -16.68
N GLU A 20 -4.43 -10.06 -16.42
CA GLU A 20 -4.18 -11.38 -15.82
C GLU A 20 -4.79 -11.50 -14.41
N ILE A 21 -4.68 -10.46 -13.58
CA ILE A 21 -5.32 -10.43 -12.26
C ILE A 21 -6.84 -10.48 -12.39
N GLY A 22 -7.42 -9.74 -13.34
CA GLY A 22 -8.86 -9.69 -13.60
C GLY A 22 -9.48 -11.02 -14.02
N LYS A 23 -8.68 -11.96 -14.56
CA LYS A 23 -9.15 -13.33 -14.83
C LYS A 23 -9.56 -14.06 -13.54
N VAL A 24 -8.90 -13.76 -12.43
CA VAL A 24 -9.09 -14.45 -11.14
C VAL A 24 -9.92 -13.61 -10.17
N ILE A 25 -9.61 -12.32 -10.08
CA ILE A 25 -10.30 -11.39 -9.19
C ILE A 25 -11.48 -10.78 -9.93
N VAL A 26 -12.66 -10.98 -9.39
CA VAL A 26 -13.91 -10.44 -9.94
C VAL A 26 -14.23 -9.14 -9.20
N GLY A 27 -14.48 -8.09 -9.96
CA GLY A 27 -14.69 -6.76 -9.37
C GLY A 27 -13.43 -6.23 -8.69
N GLN A 28 -13.62 -5.34 -7.72
CA GLN A 28 -12.54 -4.76 -6.93
C GLN A 28 -11.45 -4.06 -7.80
N ASP A 29 -11.81 -3.52 -8.94
CA ASP A 29 -10.89 -2.82 -9.85
C ASP A 29 -10.06 -1.76 -9.12
N ALA A 30 -10.68 -0.98 -8.24
CA ALA A 30 -10.01 0.04 -7.44
C ALA A 30 -8.94 -0.54 -6.51
N ILE A 31 -9.15 -1.75 -5.98
CA ILE A 31 -8.17 -2.46 -5.13
C ILE A 31 -7.00 -2.97 -5.95
N VAL A 32 -7.29 -3.54 -7.12
CA VAL A 32 -6.27 -4.01 -8.07
C VAL A 32 -5.42 -2.83 -8.54
N ASP A 33 -6.04 -1.76 -9.02
CA ASP A 33 -5.36 -0.57 -9.52
C ASP A 33 -4.55 0.13 -8.42
N GLY A 34 -5.10 0.26 -7.21
CA GLY A 34 -4.39 0.81 -6.05
C GLY A 34 -3.20 -0.05 -5.62
N THR A 35 -3.35 -1.38 -5.65
CA THR A 35 -2.27 -2.33 -5.33
C THR A 35 -1.16 -2.26 -6.38
N LEU A 36 -1.48 -2.25 -7.67
CA LEU A 36 -0.50 -2.10 -8.74
C LEU A 36 0.18 -0.72 -8.68
N ASN A 37 -0.58 0.35 -8.43
CA ASN A 37 0.00 1.69 -8.25
C ASN A 37 1.04 1.69 -7.14
N ALA A 38 0.71 1.14 -5.97
CA ALA A 38 1.64 1.03 -4.85
C ALA A 38 2.86 0.14 -5.16
N LEU A 39 2.66 -0.97 -5.88
CA LEU A 39 3.74 -1.87 -6.31
C LEU A 39 4.75 -1.13 -7.20
N PHE A 40 4.28 -0.40 -8.22
CA PHE A 40 5.15 0.38 -9.11
C PHE A 40 5.77 1.60 -8.41
N ALA A 41 5.08 2.18 -7.43
CA ALA A 41 5.64 3.23 -6.56
C ALA A 41 6.65 2.70 -5.53
N ASN A 42 6.88 1.37 -5.48
CA ASN A 42 7.76 0.70 -4.53
C ASN A 42 7.35 0.93 -3.07
N GLY A 43 6.03 1.00 -2.83
CA GLY A 43 5.39 1.16 -1.52
C GLY A 43 4.65 -0.09 -1.07
N HIS A 44 4.21 -0.12 0.18
CA HIS A 44 3.44 -1.21 0.78
C HIS A 44 1.97 -0.82 0.96
N VAL A 45 1.07 -1.79 1.00
CA VAL A 45 -0.38 -1.55 1.04
C VAL A 45 -0.99 -2.13 2.31
N LEU A 46 -1.91 -1.37 2.91
CA LEU A 46 -2.82 -1.85 3.94
C LEU A 46 -4.22 -2.02 3.32
N LEU A 47 -4.74 -3.23 3.33
CA LEU A 47 -6.12 -3.53 2.96
C LEU A 47 -6.99 -3.59 4.22
N GLU A 48 -7.97 -2.73 4.29
CA GLU A 48 -8.97 -2.78 5.33
C GLU A 48 -10.29 -3.29 4.78
N GLY A 49 -10.88 -4.27 5.43
CA GLY A 49 -12.17 -4.84 5.04
C GLY A 49 -12.44 -6.15 5.76
N VAL A 50 -13.68 -6.57 5.71
CA VAL A 50 -14.12 -7.81 6.37
C VAL A 50 -13.42 -9.06 5.80
N PRO A 51 -13.33 -10.14 6.58
CA PRO A 51 -12.75 -11.39 6.11
C PRO A 51 -13.57 -11.99 4.94
N GLY A 52 -12.90 -12.83 4.13
CA GLY A 52 -13.59 -13.57 3.05
C GLY A 52 -13.69 -12.87 1.70
N LEU A 53 -13.20 -11.63 1.57
CA LEU A 53 -13.28 -10.83 0.33
C LEU A 53 -12.10 -11.04 -0.65
N GLY A 54 -11.47 -12.20 -0.65
CA GLY A 54 -10.46 -12.55 -1.67
C GLY A 54 -9.08 -11.93 -1.51
N LYS A 55 -8.76 -11.28 -0.37
CA LYS A 55 -7.46 -10.62 -0.14
C LYS A 55 -6.26 -11.56 -0.35
N THR A 56 -6.33 -12.78 0.18
CA THR A 56 -5.28 -13.81 -0.01
C THR A 56 -5.18 -14.25 -1.47
N LEU A 57 -6.32 -14.34 -2.17
CA LEU A 57 -6.37 -14.70 -3.57
C LEU A 57 -5.68 -13.65 -4.44
N LEU A 58 -5.91 -12.36 -4.17
CA LEU A 58 -5.26 -11.24 -4.86
C LEU A 58 -3.73 -11.34 -4.77
N VAL A 59 -3.18 -11.49 -3.56
CA VAL A 59 -1.70 -11.54 -3.41
C VAL A 59 -1.10 -12.78 -4.04
N ARG A 60 -1.78 -13.93 -3.91
CA ARG A 60 -1.35 -15.16 -4.56
C ARG A 60 -1.38 -15.03 -6.09
N THR A 61 -2.42 -14.44 -6.65
CA THR A 61 -2.51 -14.18 -8.10
C THR A 61 -1.39 -13.24 -8.52
N LEU A 62 -1.15 -12.16 -7.77
CA LEU A 62 -0.07 -11.22 -8.04
C LEU A 62 1.31 -11.93 -8.08
N SER A 63 1.58 -12.85 -7.14
CA SER A 63 2.83 -13.60 -7.11
C SER A 63 3.03 -14.48 -8.34
N GLN A 64 1.96 -15.09 -8.82
CA GLN A 64 1.99 -15.95 -10.03
C GLN A 64 2.23 -15.12 -11.30
N VAL A 65 1.56 -13.98 -11.41
CA VAL A 65 1.69 -13.10 -12.58
C VAL A 65 3.06 -12.42 -12.65
N LEU A 66 3.69 -12.17 -11.50
CA LEU A 66 5.03 -11.57 -11.36
C LEU A 66 6.17 -12.60 -11.31
N ASP A 67 5.87 -13.91 -11.23
CA ASP A 67 6.86 -14.99 -11.02
C ASP A 67 7.80 -14.69 -9.83
N LEU A 68 7.21 -14.29 -8.71
CA LEU A 68 7.92 -13.92 -7.49
C LEU A 68 7.56 -14.84 -6.34
N SER A 69 8.51 -15.07 -5.43
CA SER A 69 8.24 -15.84 -4.21
C SER A 69 7.19 -15.15 -3.35
N PHE A 70 6.32 -15.97 -2.76
CA PHE A 70 5.19 -15.51 -1.94
C PHE A 70 5.13 -16.27 -0.63
N ASN A 71 4.97 -15.53 0.47
CA ASN A 71 4.66 -16.09 1.79
C ASN A 71 3.45 -15.40 2.41
N ARG A 72 2.64 -16.16 3.13
CA ARG A 72 1.56 -15.66 3.98
C ARG A 72 1.95 -15.80 5.44
N ILE A 73 1.82 -14.74 6.20
CA ILE A 73 1.99 -14.68 7.64
C ILE A 73 0.62 -14.40 8.26
N GLN A 74 0.02 -15.36 8.93
CA GLN A 74 -1.22 -15.16 9.68
C GLN A 74 -0.85 -14.62 11.06
N PHE A 75 -1.23 -13.38 11.34
CA PHE A 75 -0.97 -12.76 12.63
C PHE A 75 -1.95 -13.25 13.69
N THR A 76 -1.41 -13.68 14.82
CA THR A 76 -2.16 -14.17 15.99
C THR A 76 -1.57 -13.55 17.26
N PRO A 77 -2.29 -13.53 18.40
CA PRO A 77 -1.80 -12.91 19.62
C PRO A 77 -0.52 -13.56 20.19
N ASP A 78 -0.27 -14.80 19.88
CA ASP A 78 0.90 -15.59 20.32
C ASP A 78 2.07 -15.53 19.33
N LEU A 79 1.89 -14.95 18.13
CA LEU A 79 2.95 -14.84 17.14
C LEU A 79 4.10 -13.95 17.64
N MET A 80 5.30 -14.49 17.64
CA MET A 80 6.51 -13.80 18.10
C MET A 80 7.27 -13.16 16.91
N PRO A 81 8.08 -12.12 17.14
CA PRO A 81 8.95 -11.56 16.10
C PRO A 81 9.86 -12.58 15.41
N ALA A 82 10.37 -13.57 16.15
CA ALA A 82 11.20 -14.65 15.62
C ALA A 82 10.46 -15.54 14.60
N ASP A 83 9.16 -15.72 14.77
CA ASP A 83 8.34 -16.50 13.84
C ASP A 83 8.17 -15.78 12.49
N VAL A 84 8.23 -14.45 12.48
CA VAL A 84 8.16 -13.60 11.29
C VAL A 84 9.52 -13.44 10.63
N LEU A 85 10.54 -13.10 11.44
CA LEU A 85 11.87 -12.68 10.95
C LEU A 85 12.82 -13.87 10.77
N GLY A 86 12.59 -14.98 11.51
CA GLY A 86 13.52 -16.10 11.60
C GLY A 86 14.37 -16.03 12.87
N THR A 87 15.16 -17.05 13.08
CA THR A 87 15.97 -17.25 14.29
C THR A 87 17.25 -17.99 14.01
N ASN A 88 18.25 -17.82 14.88
CA ASN A 88 19.46 -18.62 14.85
C ASN A 88 19.19 -19.96 15.56
N MET A 89 19.33 -21.05 14.83
CA MET A 89 19.24 -22.42 15.34
C MET A 89 20.64 -22.96 15.64
N VAL A 90 20.75 -23.73 16.72
CA VAL A 90 22.00 -24.46 17.02
C VAL A 90 21.85 -25.87 16.45
N HIS A 91 22.75 -26.24 15.57
CA HIS A 91 22.87 -27.61 15.09
C HIS A 91 24.27 -28.18 15.39
N GLU A 92 24.36 -29.47 15.50
CA GLU A 92 25.61 -30.18 15.65
C GLU A 92 26.16 -30.52 14.27
N THR A 93 27.37 -30.07 13.97
CA THR A 93 28.07 -30.39 12.72
C THR A 93 28.59 -31.84 12.78
N ASP A 94 28.92 -32.43 11.63
CA ASP A 94 29.44 -33.79 11.50
C ASP A 94 30.72 -34.02 12.38
N ASP A 95 31.42 -32.96 12.72
CA ASP A 95 32.60 -32.94 13.59
C ASP A 95 32.24 -32.87 15.10
N GLY A 96 30.97 -32.94 15.49
CA GLY A 96 30.49 -32.83 16.86
C GLY A 96 30.58 -31.44 17.46
N LYS A 97 30.80 -30.41 16.66
CA LYS A 97 30.80 -29.00 17.11
C LYS A 97 29.42 -28.37 16.97
N ARG A 98 29.10 -27.44 17.85
CA ARG A 98 27.89 -26.65 17.75
C ARG A 98 28.12 -25.47 16.81
N ALA A 99 27.29 -25.34 15.77
CA ALA A 99 27.26 -24.22 14.87
C ALA A 99 25.90 -23.52 14.95
N PHE A 100 25.90 -22.20 14.75
CA PHE A 100 24.67 -21.44 14.60
C PHE A 100 24.35 -21.31 13.11
N GLU A 101 23.15 -21.70 12.74
CA GLU A 101 22.62 -21.50 11.40
C GLU A 101 21.37 -20.63 11.48
N PHE A 102 21.31 -19.64 10.61
CA PHE A 102 20.13 -18.79 10.56
C PHE A 102 19.03 -19.46 9.74
N GLN A 103 17.91 -19.75 10.40
CA GLN A 103 16.71 -20.19 9.74
C GLN A 103 15.87 -18.98 9.34
N HIS A 104 15.70 -18.77 8.02
CA HIS A 104 14.89 -17.69 7.49
C HIS A 104 13.44 -17.81 7.91
N GLY A 105 12.88 -16.68 8.39
CA GLY A 105 11.45 -16.55 8.64
C GLY A 105 10.66 -16.28 7.34
N PRO A 106 9.34 -16.34 7.39
CA PRO A 106 8.49 -16.17 6.22
C PRO A 106 8.56 -14.77 5.59
N ILE A 107 9.18 -13.79 6.24
CA ILE A 107 9.39 -12.45 5.67
C ILE A 107 10.38 -12.46 4.49
N PHE A 108 11.23 -13.51 4.40
CA PHE A 108 12.19 -13.66 3.29
C PHE A 108 11.50 -14.19 2.04
N ALA A 109 10.63 -13.36 1.48
CA ALA A 109 9.98 -13.54 0.19
C ALA A 109 9.81 -12.19 -0.48
N HIS A 110 9.62 -12.18 -1.79
CA HIS A 110 9.39 -10.94 -2.55
C HIS A 110 8.02 -10.33 -2.25
N LEU A 111 7.00 -11.18 -2.14
CA LEU A 111 5.63 -10.79 -1.82
C LEU A 111 5.22 -11.42 -0.49
N VAL A 112 4.84 -10.60 0.46
CA VAL A 112 4.39 -11.05 1.79
C VAL A 112 2.97 -10.55 2.04
N LEU A 113 2.07 -11.49 2.33
CA LEU A 113 0.76 -11.18 2.88
C LEU A 113 0.85 -11.24 4.41
N ALA A 114 0.80 -10.07 5.05
CA ALA A 114 0.67 -9.94 6.51
C ALA A 114 -0.82 -9.92 6.87
N ASP A 115 -1.40 -11.11 7.09
CA ASP A 115 -2.84 -11.25 7.25
C ASP A 115 -3.28 -11.03 8.70
N GLU A 116 -4.25 -10.13 8.89
CA GLU A 116 -4.78 -9.69 10.20
C GLU A 116 -3.69 -9.11 11.13
N ILE A 117 -2.88 -8.17 10.61
CA ILE A 117 -1.72 -7.61 11.33
C ILE A 117 -2.08 -7.04 12.70
N ASN A 118 -3.31 -6.53 12.87
CA ASN A 118 -3.80 -6.00 14.13
C ASN A 118 -4.11 -7.05 15.21
N ARG A 119 -3.96 -8.35 14.92
CA ARG A 119 -4.12 -9.42 15.93
C ARG A 119 -2.84 -9.74 16.69
N ALA A 120 -1.67 -9.44 16.18
CA ALA A 120 -0.43 -9.67 16.89
C ALA A 120 -0.09 -8.55 17.86
N THR A 121 0.76 -8.87 18.83
CA THR A 121 1.26 -7.89 19.80
C THR A 121 2.00 -6.74 19.13
N PRO A 122 2.05 -5.54 19.75
CA PRO A 122 2.79 -4.38 19.21
C PRO A 122 4.25 -4.67 18.90
N LYS A 123 4.88 -5.60 19.63
CA LYS A 123 6.28 -6.00 19.41
C LYS A 123 6.45 -6.70 18.07
N THR A 124 5.55 -7.61 17.72
CA THR A 124 5.57 -8.36 16.45
C THR A 124 5.18 -7.46 15.29
N GLN A 125 4.19 -6.58 15.48
CA GLN A 125 3.83 -5.55 14.49
C GLN A 125 5.04 -4.65 14.17
N SER A 126 5.74 -4.15 15.21
CA SER A 126 6.90 -3.27 15.03
C SER A 126 8.02 -3.95 14.27
N ALA A 127 8.30 -5.23 14.53
CA ALA A 127 9.32 -6.00 13.81
C ALA A 127 9.00 -6.11 12.31
N MET A 128 7.74 -6.42 11.97
CA MET A 128 7.28 -6.46 10.58
C MET A 128 7.40 -5.11 9.89
N LEU A 129 6.94 -4.04 10.55
CA LEU A 129 6.95 -2.68 9.99
C LEU A 129 8.36 -2.08 9.87
N GLU A 130 9.30 -2.48 10.75
CA GLU A 130 10.70 -2.12 10.62
C GLU A 130 11.31 -2.78 9.37
N ALA A 131 11.09 -4.08 9.20
CA ALA A 131 11.57 -4.80 8.03
C ALA A 131 11.00 -4.24 6.71
N MET A 132 9.74 -3.78 6.71
CA MET A 132 9.14 -3.09 5.56
C MET A 132 9.88 -1.80 5.21
N GLN A 133 10.23 -1.01 6.20
CA GLN A 133 10.89 0.28 6.00
C GLN A 133 12.36 0.12 5.61
N GLU A 134 13.10 -0.71 6.34
CA GLU A 134 14.55 -0.86 6.19
C GLU A 134 14.93 -1.87 5.09
N ARG A 135 13.98 -2.69 4.62
CA ARG A 135 14.20 -3.82 3.69
C ARG A 135 15.32 -4.75 4.15
N SER A 136 15.43 -4.88 5.44
CA SER A 136 16.38 -5.73 6.13
C SER A 136 15.87 -6.08 7.51
N VAL A 137 16.41 -7.16 8.08
CA VAL A 137 16.15 -7.57 9.45
C VAL A 137 17.45 -7.68 10.21
N THR A 138 17.45 -7.32 11.49
CA THR A 138 18.62 -7.44 12.37
C THR A 138 18.39 -8.57 13.37
N ILE A 139 19.15 -9.65 13.27
CA ILE A 139 19.00 -10.82 14.14
C ILE A 139 20.39 -11.25 14.63
N GLY A 140 20.54 -11.36 15.95
CA GLY A 140 21.82 -11.73 16.57
C GLY A 140 22.95 -10.75 16.31
N GLY A 141 22.63 -9.48 16.03
CA GLY A 141 23.60 -8.44 15.67
C GLY A 141 23.99 -8.40 14.18
N GLU A 142 23.48 -9.30 13.36
CA GLU A 142 23.72 -9.33 11.93
C GLU A 142 22.56 -8.72 11.15
N ILE A 143 22.87 -7.85 10.17
CA ILE A 143 21.89 -7.28 9.25
C ILE A 143 21.74 -8.20 8.03
N ARG A 144 20.52 -8.65 7.79
CA ARG A 144 20.17 -9.50 6.65
C ARG A 144 19.21 -8.75 5.74
N LYS A 145 19.63 -8.52 4.50
CA LYS A 145 18.82 -7.81 3.49
C LYS A 145 17.71 -8.72 2.96
N LEU A 146 16.57 -8.12 2.66
CA LEU A 146 15.48 -8.77 1.94
C LEU A 146 15.69 -8.63 0.43
N ASP A 147 15.32 -9.65 -0.32
CA ASP A 147 15.44 -9.65 -1.78
C ASP A 147 14.46 -8.67 -2.41
N LEU A 148 14.90 -7.98 -3.46
CA LEU A 148 14.06 -7.03 -4.19
C LEU A 148 13.52 -7.66 -5.49
N PRO A 149 12.32 -7.26 -5.93
CA PRO A 149 11.40 -6.31 -5.28
C PRO A 149 10.79 -6.89 -4.01
N PHE A 150 10.67 -6.09 -2.95
CA PHE A 150 10.02 -6.51 -1.70
C PHE A 150 8.72 -5.73 -1.51
N PHE A 151 7.61 -6.44 -1.46
CA PHE A 151 6.28 -5.84 -1.35
C PHE A 151 5.45 -6.55 -0.29
N VAL A 152 4.88 -5.75 0.62
CA VAL A 152 3.99 -6.24 1.67
C VAL A 152 2.58 -5.74 1.42
N LEU A 153 1.66 -6.67 1.46
CA LEU A 153 0.23 -6.41 1.54
C LEU A 153 -0.25 -6.84 2.92
N ALA A 154 -0.50 -5.87 3.79
CA ALA A 154 -1.05 -6.15 5.10
C ALA A 154 -2.58 -6.09 5.06
N THR A 155 -3.25 -6.91 5.85
CA THR A 155 -4.70 -6.83 6.03
C THR A 155 -5.05 -6.47 7.46
N GLN A 156 -6.12 -5.71 7.60
CA GLN A 156 -6.72 -5.35 8.87
C GLN A 156 -8.22 -5.57 8.80
N ASN A 157 -8.78 -6.15 9.85
CA ASN A 157 -10.22 -6.20 10.03
C ASN A 157 -10.67 -4.98 10.83
N PRO A 158 -11.58 -4.13 10.30
CA PRO A 158 -12.06 -2.94 11.01
C PRO A 158 -12.96 -3.28 12.20
N ILE A 159 -13.48 -4.50 12.28
CA ILE A 159 -14.34 -4.92 13.37
C ILE A 159 -13.47 -5.22 14.59
N ASP A 160 -13.65 -4.44 15.65
CA ASP A 160 -13.00 -4.67 16.94
C ASP A 160 -13.43 -6.03 17.49
N GLN A 161 -12.45 -6.93 17.60
CA GLN A 161 -12.62 -8.23 18.24
C GLN A 161 -11.74 -8.27 19.50
N GLU A 162 -12.19 -9.03 20.49
CA GLU A 162 -11.37 -9.30 21.67
C GLU A 162 -10.00 -9.86 21.27
N GLY A 163 -8.90 -9.25 21.76
CA GLY A 163 -7.53 -9.65 21.41
C GLY A 163 -6.95 -8.96 20.17
N THR A 164 -7.50 -7.82 19.74
CA THR A 164 -6.88 -6.98 18.72
C THR A 164 -6.05 -5.85 19.32
N TYR A 165 -4.96 -5.51 18.64
CA TYR A 165 -4.08 -4.38 18.96
C TYR A 165 -4.05 -3.44 17.76
N PRO A 166 -4.77 -2.31 17.80
CA PRO A 166 -4.76 -1.36 16.69
C PRO A 166 -3.34 -0.89 16.40
N LEU A 167 -3.05 -0.71 15.11
CA LEU A 167 -1.77 -0.14 14.70
C LEU A 167 -1.71 1.33 15.12
N PRO A 168 -0.65 1.77 15.84
CA PRO A 168 -0.44 3.18 16.12
C PRO A 168 -0.32 4.00 14.82
N GLU A 169 -0.75 5.26 14.85
CA GLU A 169 -0.78 6.15 13.69
C GLU A 169 0.60 6.30 13.03
N ALA A 170 1.68 6.39 13.83
CA ALA A 170 3.05 6.44 13.33
C ALA A 170 3.47 5.16 12.58
N GLN A 171 2.81 4.04 12.83
CA GLN A 171 3.03 2.79 12.14
C GLN A 171 2.17 2.71 10.86
N LEU A 172 0.93 3.20 10.90
CA LEU A 172 0.08 3.32 9.72
C LEU A 172 0.70 4.20 8.64
N ASP A 173 1.40 5.26 9.01
CA ASP A 173 2.09 6.18 8.11
C ASP A 173 3.19 5.52 7.24
N ARG A 174 3.63 4.29 7.59
CA ARG A 174 4.59 3.50 6.80
C ARG A 174 3.97 2.83 5.58
N PHE A 175 2.66 2.62 5.57
CA PHE A 175 1.97 2.12 4.39
C PHE A 175 1.83 3.22 3.35
N PHE A 176 2.09 2.88 2.10
CA PHE A 176 1.94 3.80 0.97
C PHE A 176 0.48 4.15 0.73
N TYR A 177 -0.36 3.13 0.65
CA TYR A 177 -1.82 3.26 0.52
C TYR A 177 -2.55 2.45 1.57
N LYS A 178 -3.71 2.98 2.01
CA LYS A 178 -4.77 2.24 2.68
C LYS A 178 -5.94 2.11 1.72
N LEU A 179 -6.26 0.88 1.33
CA LEU A 179 -7.36 0.56 0.42
C LEU A 179 -8.50 -0.07 1.21
N LEU A 180 -9.73 0.40 0.97
CA LEU A 180 -10.93 -0.12 1.61
C LEU A 180 -11.56 -1.17 0.69
N VAL A 181 -11.73 -2.37 1.20
CA VAL A 181 -12.31 -3.50 0.47
C VAL A 181 -13.79 -3.59 0.79
N ASP A 182 -14.62 -3.20 -0.15
CA ASP A 182 -16.05 -3.22 -0.05
C ASP A 182 -16.63 -4.62 -0.37
N TYR A 183 -17.88 -4.84 0.02
CA TYR A 183 -18.61 -6.03 -0.39
C TYR A 183 -18.86 -6.02 -1.90
N PRO A 184 -18.79 -7.20 -2.56
CA PRO A 184 -19.09 -7.29 -3.97
C PRO A 184 -20.55 -6.91 -4.25
N THR A 185 -20.80 -6.32 -5.40
CA THR A 185 -22.13 -6.10 -5.94
C THR A 185 -22.83 -7.42 -6.23
N VAL A 186 -24.14 -7.39 -6.43
CA VAL A 186 -24.92 -8.60 -6.76
C VAL A 186 -24.37 -9.31 -8.01
N GLY A 187 -23.99 -8.54 -9.04
CA GLY A 187 -23.41 -9.08 -10.27
C GLY A 187 -22.05 -9.74 -10.05
N GLU A 188 -21.17 -9.08 -9.32
CA GLU A 188 -19.84 -9.61 -8.96
C GLU A 188 -19.96 -10.87 -8.10
N LEU A 189 -20.86 -10.85 -7.11
CA LEU A 189 -21.09 -12.02 -6.25
C LEU A 189 -21.60 -13.21 -7.07
N SER A 190 -22.52 -12.99 -8.00
CA SER A 190 -23.02 -14.03 -8.91
C SER A 190 -21.89 -14.63 -9.73
N GLU A 191 -21.01 -13.79 -10.28
CA GLU A 191 -19.85 -14.22 -11.06
C GLU A 191 -18.84 -14.99 -10.19
N ILE A 192 -18.56 -14.53 -8.96
CA ILE A 192 -17.71 -15.23 -8.00
C ILE A 192 -18.25 -16.63 -7.72
N VAL A 193 -19.55 -16.74 -7.43
CA VAL A 193 -20.20 -18.03 -7.15
C VAL A 193 -20.08 -18.95 -8.34
N THR A 194 -20.39 -18.48 -9.55
CA THR A 194 -20.25 -19.26 -10.79
C THR A 194 -18.82 -19.79 -10.95
N ARG A 195 -17.83 -18.91 -10.90
CA ARG A 195 -16.41 -19.32 -11.07
C ARG A 195 -15.92 -20.29 -10.00
N THR A 196 -16.41 -20.16 -8.77
CA THR A 196 -15.94 -21.00 -7.66
C THR A 196 -16.65 -22.34 -7.54
N THR A 197 -17.88 -22.45 -8.06
CA THR A 197 -18.73 -23.67 -7.97
C THR A 197 -18.69 -24.53 -9.23
N GLU A 198 -18.37 -23.96 -10.41
CA GLU A 198 -18.31 -24.72 -11.66
C GLU A 198 -16.98 -25.45 -11.91
N GLY A 199 -16.05 -25.36 -10.95
CA GLY A 199 -14.78 -26.12 -10.97
C GLY A 199 -13.77 -25.65 -12.03
N THR A 200 -14.01 -24.56 -12.71
CA THR A 200 -13.09 -24.01 -13.73
C THR A 200 -11.89 -23.37 -13.05
N LYS A 201 -10.72 -24.04 -13.12
CA LYS A 201 -9.47 -23.43 -12.64
C LYS A 201 -8.97 -22.41 -13.64
N VAL A 202 -9.08 -21.15 -13.32
CA VAL A 202 -8.47 -20.06 -14.10
C VAL A 202 -6.94 -20.13 -13.90
N GLN A 203 -6.20 -20.26 -14.99
CA GLN A 203 -4.74 -20.17 -14.99
C GLN A 203 -4.34 -18.77 -15.43
N VAL A 204 -3.45 -18.14 -14.67
CA VAL A 204 -2.83 -16.87 -15.03
C VAL A 204 -1.47 -17.12 -15.66
N SER A 205 -1.10 -16.25 -16.58
CA SER A 205 0.20 -16.27 -17.24
C SER A 205 1.15 -15.29 -16.57
N LYS A 206 2.44 -15.60 -16.59
CA LYS A 206 3.48 -14.65 -16.18
C LYS A 206 3.47 -13.45 -17.12
N ALA A 207 3.28 -12.25 -16.58
CA ALA A 207 3.26 -11.00 -17.33
C ALA A 207 4.61 -10.26 -17.29
N VAL A 208 5.33 -10.32 -16.16
CA VAL A 208 6.60 -9.61 -15.98
C VAL A 208 7.45 -10.32 -14.92
N ASP A 209 8.77 -10.19 -15.01
CA ASP A 209 9.69 -10.65 -13.98
C ASP A 209 10.13 -9.55 -13.01
N GLY A 210 10.77 -9.94 -11.90
CA GLY A 210 11.21 -9.02 -10.87
C GLY A 210 12.22 -7.98 -11.36
N ALA A 211 13.10 -8.33 -12.29
CA ALA A 211 14.09 -7.39 -12.82
C ALA A 211 13.40 -6.27 -13.63
N THR A 212 12.49 -6.65 -14.51
CA THR A 212 11.69 -5.68 -15.29
C THR A 212 10.83 -4.80 -14.35
N LEU A 213 10.24 -5.39 -13.30
CA LEU A 213 9.49 -4.60 -12.33
C LEU A 213 10.36 -3.53 -11.66
N ILE A 214 11.60 -3.87 -11.26
CA ILE A 214 12.55 -2.91 -10.68
C ILE A 214 12.90 -1.80 -11.67
N GLU A 215 13.14 -2.12 -12.96
CA GLU A 215 13.37 -1.12 -14.00
C GLU A 215 12.20 -0.13 -14.11
N LEU A 216 10.97 -0.65 -14.09
CA LEU A 216 9.77 0.18 -14.18
C LEU A 216 9.53 1.02 -12.91
N GLN A 217 9.89 0.53 -11.72
CA GLN A 217 9.90 1.31 -10.49
C GLN A 217 10.90 2.47 -10.57
N GLN A 218 12.07 2.25 -11.17
CA GLN A 218 13.05 3.32 -11.40
C GLN A 218 12.55 4.34 -12.43
N LEU A 219 11.83 3.91 -13.47
CA LEU A 219 11.21 4.81 -14.43
C LEU A 219 10.19 5.74 -13.77
N VAL A 220 9.37 5.23 -12.84
CA VAL A 220 8.41 6.05 -12.07
C VAL A 220 9.12 7.21 -11.37
N GLN A 221 10.30 6.97 -10.77
CA GLN A 221 11.04 8.03 -10.10
C GLN A 221 11.49 9.14 -11.05
N GLN A 222 11.75 8.82 -12.32
CA GLN A 222 12.22 9.75 -13.34
C GLN A 222 11.13 10.64 -13.93
N VAL A 223 9.83 10.31 -13.70
CA VAL A 223 8.71 11.14 -14.20
C VAL A 223 8.80 12.54 -13.61
N PRO A 224 8.90 13.60 -14.42
CA PRO A 224 8.98 14.96 -13.91
C PRO A 224 7.65 15.43 -13.34
N VAL A 225 7.75 16.27 -12.31
CA VAL A 225 6.61 16.96 -11.69
C VAL A 225 6.85 18.44 -11.80
N ALA A 226 5.97 19.16 -12.50
CA ALA A 226 6.04 20.60 -12.61
C ALA A 226 5.88 21.27 -11.24
N SER A 227 6.54 22.43 -11.01
CA SER A 227 6.54 23.10 -9.71
C SER A 227 5.14 23.39 -9.20
N HIS A 228 4.24 23.88 -10.06
CA HIS A 228 2.85 24.20 -9.67
C HIS A 228 2.05 22.95 -9.23
N VAL A 229 2.30 21.77 -9.82
CA VAL A 229 1.66 20.50 -9.40
C VAL A 229 2.23 20.02 -8.06
N LYS A 230 3.57 20.13 -7.89
CA LYS A 230 4.21 19.83 -6.60
C LYS A 230 3.68 20.75 -5.50
N ASP A 231 3.56 22.06 -5.78
CA ASP A 231 3.04 23.04 -4.83
C ASP A 231 1.58 22.77 -4.46
N TYR A 232 0.77 22.27 -5.42
CA TYR A 232 -0.60 21.81 -5.12
C TYR A 232 -0.60 20.63 -4.15
N ALA A 233 0.23 19.61 -4.38
CA ALA A 233 0.35 18.48 -3.43
C ALA A 233 0.79 18.95 -2.04
N VAL A 234 1.73 19.88 -1.96
CA VAL A 234 2.17 20.49 -0.68
C VAL A 234 1.03 21.25 -0.01
N ARG A 235 0.26 22.07 -0.75
CA ARG A 235 -0.91 22.78 -0.20
C ARG A 235 -1.97 21.82 0.32
N LEU A 236 -2.23 20.70 -0.39
CA LEU A 236 -3.14 19.68 0.12
C LEU A 236 -2.69 19.14 1.48
N ILE A 237 -1.40 18.83 1.65
CA ILE A 237 -0.87 18.36 2.93
C ILE A 237 -0.98 19.43 4.01
N LEU A 238 -0.58 20.66 3.72
CA LEU A 238 -0.65 21.78 4.69
C LEU A 238 -2.10 22.06 5.11
N ALA A 239 -3.05 21.97 4.19
CA ALA A 239 -4.47 22.15 4.50
C ALA A 239 -5.05 21.06 5.42
N THR A 240 -4.35 19.92 5.62
CA THR A 240 -4.76 18.91 6.60
C THR A 240 -4.36 19.22 8.03
N HIS A 241 -3.50 20.23 8.26
CA HIS A 241 -3.01 20.57 9.60
C HIS A 241 -3.93 21.58 10.29
N PRO A 242 -4.58 21.21 11.39
CA PRO A 242 -5.46 22.12 12.12
C PRO A 242 -4.68 23.27 12.79
N ASN A 243 -5.35 24.38 13.01
CA ASN A 243 -4.81 25.58 13.68
C ASN A 243 -3.61 26.21 12.95
N THR A 244 -3.53 26.07 11.63
CA THR A 244 -2.55 26.73 10.76
C THR A 244 -3.25 27.74 9.83
N GLU A 245 -2.48 28.65 9.23
CA GLU A 245 -3.00 29.62 8.26
C GLU A 245 -3.60 28.98 7.01
N THR A 246 -3.18 27.74 6.69
CA THR A 246 -3.66 26.98 5.54
C THR A 246 -4.83 26.07 5.85
N ALA A 247 -5.20 25.95 7.14
CA ALA A 247 -6.29 25.10 7.59
C ALA A 247 -7.64 25.63 7.08
N GLN A 248 -8.45 24.70 6.57
CA GLN A 248 -9.85 25.01 6.26
C GLN A 248 -10.73 24.84 7.51
N GLU A 249 -11.94 25.38 7.47
CA GLU A 249 -12.90 25.24 8.57
C GLU A 249 -13.12 23.77 8.96
N ILE A 250 -13.34 22.91 8.00
CA ILE A 250 -13.52 21.46 8.21
C ILE A 250 -12.30 20.79 8.86
N THR A 251 -11.09 21.25 8.52
CA THR A 251 -9.85 20.77 9.12
C THR A 251 -9.80 21.10 10.60
N ASN A 252 -10.10 22.37 10.96
CA ASN A 252 -10.10 22.83 12.34
C ASN A 252 -11.19 22.18 13.17
N GLN A 253 -12.35 21.90 12.54
CA GLN A 253 -13.49 21.31 13.23
C GLN A 253 -13.27 19.81 13.50
N PHE A 254 -12.73 19.04 12.55
CA PHE A 254 -12.79 17.58 12.61
C PHE A 254 -11.43 16.87 12.70
N LEU A 255 -10.30 17.54 12.45
CA LEU A 255 -8.99 16.90 12.53
C LEU A 255 -8.28 17.26 13.85
N LYS A 256 -7.68 16.23 14.44
CA LYS A 256 -6.73 16.35 15.55
C LYS A 256 -5.30 16.49 15.03
N PHE A 257 -4.94 15.71 14.02
CA PHE A 257 -3.62 15.75 13.37
C PHE A 257 -3.76 15.58 11.86
N GLY A 258 -2.94 16.34 11.13
CA GLY A 258 -2.80 16.24 9.67
C GLY A 258 -1.73 15.25 9.22
N SER A 259 -1.57 15.13 7.92
CA SER A 259 -0.68 14.17 7.27
C SER A 259 0.80 14.57 7.40
N SER A 260 1.66 13.58 7.63
CA SER A 260 3.11 13.72 7.64
C SER A 260 3.68 14.03 6.22
N PRO A 261 4.98 14.41 6.10
CA PRO A 261 5.65 14.53 4.80
C PRO A 261 5.63 13.26 3.94
N ARG A 262 5.48 12.07 4.55
CA ARG A 262 5.28 10.80 3.82
C ARG A 262 4.01 10.81 2.98
N GLY A 263 2.97 11.52 3.42
CA GLY A 263 1.77 11.73 2.61
C GLY A 263 2.05 12.48 1.32
N ALA A 264 2.85 13.55 1.36
CA ALA A 264 3.26 14.27 0.15
C ALA A 264 4.07 13.38 -0.80
N GLN A 265 4.96 12.55 -0.26
CA GLN A 265 5.74 11.58 -1.05
C GLN A 265 4.83 10.55 -1.71
N ALA A 266 3.85 10.01 -0.97
CA ALA A 266 2.89 9.05 -1.49
C ALA A 266 2.00 9.66 -2.58
N LEU A 267 1.53 10.90 -2.41
CA LEU A 267 0.79 11.63 -3.44
C LEU A 267 1.59 11.75 -4.73
N LEU A 268 2.82 12.24 -4.66
CA LEU A 268 3.62 12.49 -5.85
C LEU A 268 4.06 11.20 -6.54
N LEU A 269 4.48 10.18 -5.80
CA LEU A 269 4.87 8.89 -6.38
C LEU A 269 3.66 8.16 -7.01
N GLY A 270 2.52 8.14 -6.33
CA GLY A 270 1.29 7.55 -6.87
C GLY A 270 0.80 8.29 -8.12
N ALA A 271 0.86 9.62 -8.12
CA ALA A 271 0.52 10.44 -9.27
C ALA A 271 1.46 10.21 -10.48
N LYS A 272 2.76 9.93 -10.24
CA LYS A 272 3.70 9.56 -11.30
C LYS A 272 3.34 8.22 -11.95
N VAL A 273 2.98 7.22 -11.15
CA VAL A 273 2.50 5.92 -11.67
C VAL A 273 1.26 6.15 -12.53
N ARG A 274 0.28 6.91 -12.02
CA ARG A 274 -0.94 7.21 -12.76
C ARG A 274 -0.66 7.93 -14.08
N ALA A 275 0.23 8.92 -14.10
CA ALA A 275 0.63 9.59 -15.33
C ALA A 275 1.16 8.62 -16.38
N LEU A 276 1.99 7.65 -15.98
CA LEU A 276 2.51 6.61 -16.87
C LEU A 276 1.41 5.67 -17.37
N THR A 277 0.46 5.26 -16.53
CA THR A 277 -0.68 4.42 -16.95
C THR A 277 -1.55 5.13 -17.97
N GLU A 278 -1.71 6.45 -17.88
CA GLU A 278 -2.41 7.30 -18.85
C GLU A 278 -1.56 7.66 -20.09
N GLY A 279 -0.34 7.15 -20.19
CA GLY A 279 0.55 7.37 -21.33
C GLY A 279 1.22 8.74 -21.34
N ARG A 280 1.36 9.40 -20.20
CA ARG A 280 1.98 10.72 -20.04
C ARG A 280 3.29 10.61 -19.27
N PHE A 281 4.28 11.41 -19.65
CA PHE A 281 5.56 11.53 -18.92
C PHE A 281 5.61 12.83 -18.12
N ASN A 282 4.49 13.22 -17.55
CA ASN A 282 4.36 14.38 -16.67
C ASN A 282 3.11 14.22 -15.79
N VAL A 283 3.20 14.66 -14.57
CA VAL A 283 2.11 14.60 -13.58
C VAL A 283 1.16 15.79 -13.76
N SER A 284 -0.13 15.54 -13.69
CA SER A 284 -1.21 16.55 -13.68
C SER A 284 -1.80 16.72 -12.27
N PHE A 285 -2.61 17.76 -12.08
CA PHE A 285 -3.40 17.95 -10.85
C PHE A 285 -4.39 16.80 -10.61
N ASP A 286 -4.99 16.28 -11.69
CA ASP A 286 -5.96 15.18 -11.58
C ASP A 286 -5.29 13.88 -11.12
N ASP A 287 -4.03 13.63 -11.53
CA ASP A 287 -3.27 12.48 -11.04
C ASP A 287 -3.06 12.55 -9.52
N VAL A 288 -2.75 13.74 -8.99
CA VAL A 288 -2.60 13.97 -7.55
C VAL A 288 -3.93 13.80 -6.82
N ALA A 289 -5.01 14.35 -7.37
CA ALA A 289 -6.34 14.28 -6.77
C ALA A 289 -6.85 12.83 -6.69
N GLU A 290 -6.65 12.04 -7.73
CA GLU A 290 -7.13 10.66 -7.81
C GLU A 290 -6.48 9.75 -6.76
N VAL A 291 -5.21 9.95 -6.46
CA VAL A 291 -4.49 9.13 -5.48
C VAL A 291 -4.59 9.67 -4.05
N ALA A 292 -5.27 10.80 -3.84
CA ALA A 292 -5.28 11.48 -2.55
C ALA A 292 -5.96 10.66 -1.44
N LEU A 293 -7.13 10.06 -1.70
CA LEU A 293 -7.84 9.27 -0.71
C LEU A 293 -7.03 8.06 -0.23
N PRO A 294 -6.58 7.15 -1.09
CA PRO A 294 -5.80 6.00 -0.63
C PRO A 294 -4.46 6.38 0.01
N ALA A 295 -3.86 7.50 -0.41
CA ALA A 295 -2.59 7.97 0.14
C ALA A 295 -2.74 8.64 1.51
N LEU A 296 -3.84 9.32 1.79
CA LEU A 296 -3.93 10.20 2.95
C LEU A 296 -4.89 9.72 4.04
N ARG A 297 -5.91 8.88 3.73
CA ARG A 297 -6.96 8.53 4.69
C ARG A 297 -6.46 7.95 6.02
N HIS A 298 -5.35 7.23 6.00
CA HIS A 298 -4.73 6.61 7.18
C HIS A 298 -3.68 7.50 7.86
N ARG A 299 -3.45 8.69 7.32
CA ARG A 299 -2.50 9.69 7.83
C ARG A 299 -3.18 10.86 8.53
N LEU A 300 -4.51 10.90 8.49
CA LEU A 300 -5.31 11.91 9.19
C LEU A 300 -5.90 11.29 10.44
N ILE A 301 -5.88 12.03 11.54
CA ILE A 301 -6.49 11.62 12.79
C ILE A 301 -7.64 12.57 13.05
N VAL A 302 -8.85 12.02 13.10
CA VAL A 302 -10.05 12.77 13.46
C VAL A 302 -10.10 13.04 14.95
N ASN A 303 -10.85 14.05 15.35
CA ASN A 303 -11.11 14.35 16.74
C ASN A 303 -12.43 13.69 17.23
N PHE A 304 -12.71 13.85 18.51
CA PHE A 304 -13.90 13.26 19.13
C PHE A 304 -15.23 13.76 18.51
N GLU A 305 -15.27 15.02 18.07
CA GLU A 305 -16.47 15.59 17.43
C GLU A 305 -16.78 14.87 16.12
N ALA A 306 -15.75 14.63 15.30
CA ALA A 306 -15.89 13.87 14.06
C ALA A 306 -16.37 12.43 14.32
N GLU A 307 -15.81 11.74 15.33
CA GLU A 307 -16.25 10.40 15.71
C GLU A 307 -17.72 10.38 16.16
N ALA A 308 -18.14 11.37 16.98
CA ALA A 308 -19.51 11.47 17.46
C ALA A 308 -20.52 11.76 16.33
N GLU A 309 -20.12 12.51 15.30
CA GLU A 309 -20.94 12.84 14.14
C GLU A 309 -20.85 11.82 13.02
N GLY A 310 -19.96 10.80 13.11
CA GLY A 310 -19.72 9.82 12.07
C GLY A 310 -19.00 10.38 10.84
N VAL A 311 -18.23 11.48 11.02
CA VAL A 311 -17.46 12.11 9.95
C VAL A 311 -16.18 11.31 9.71
N THR A 312 -16.02 10.81 8.47
CA THR A 312 -14.87 10.00 8.08
C THR A 312 -13.70 10.87 7.58
N THR A 313 -12.48 10.33 7.65
CA THR A 313 -11.30 10.96 7.06
C THR A 313 -11.48 11.22 5.56
N ASP A 314 -12.16 10.32 4.83
CA ASP A 314 -12.43 10.48 3.41
C ASP A 314 -13.31 11.69 3.11
N LEU A 315 -14.38 11.90 3.91
CA LEU A 315 -15.24 13.07 3.76
C LEU A 315 -14.47 14.37 4.01
N VAL A 316 -13.63 14.40 5.05
CA VAL A 316 -12.78 15.56 5.35
C VAL A 316 -11.82 15.83 4.20
N LEU A 317 -11.13 14.81 3.69
CA LEU A 317 -10.23 14.93 2.56
C LEU A 317 -10.91 15.45 1.30
N GLN A 318 -12.08 14.93 0.95
CA GLN A 318 -12.85 15.40 -0.20
C GLN A 318 -13.18 16.90 -0.10
N LYS A 319 -13.55 17.36 1.08
CA LYS A 319 -13.82 18.79 1.34
C LYS A 319 -12.54 19.63 1.24
N ILE A 320 -11.43 19.17 1.84
CA ILE A 320 -10.13 19.84 1.72
C ILE A 320 -9.72 19.95 0.26
N MET A 321 -9.81 18.88 -0.51
CA MET A 321 -9.46 18.87 -1.94
C MET A 321 -10.33 19.83 -2.75
N ALA A 322 -11.60 19.95 -2.44
CA ALA A 322 -12.50 20.89 -3.09
C ALA A 322 -12.17 22.36 -2.78
N GLY A 323 -11.63 22.64 -1.58
CA GLY A 323 -11.29 23.98 -1.14
C GLY A 323 -9.86 24.44 -1.46
N VAL A 324 -8.94 23.51 -1.78
CA VAL A 324 -7.54 23.87 -2.12
C VAL A 324 -7.43 24.25 -3.59
N PRO A 325 -7.02 25.49 -3.92
CA PRO A 325 -6.90 25.94 -5.30
C PRO A 325 -5.80 25.18 -6.03
N ARG A 326 -6.06 24.78 -7.28
CA ARG A 326 -5.08 24.12 -8.14
C ARG A 326 -3.97 25.08 -8.58
N ASP A 327 -4.30 26.33 -8.91
CA ASP A 327 -3.34 27.35 -9.34
C ASP A 327 -3.01 28.32 -8.21
N ALA A 328 -1.72 28.69 -8.08
CA ALA A 328 -1.24 29.65 -7.08
C ALA A 328 -1.82 31.07 -7.26
N VAL A 329 -2.25 31.43 -8.48
CA VAL A 329 -2.78 32.75 -8.81
C VAL A 329 -4.17 32.98 -8.20
N ALA A 330 -4.93 31.93 -7.91
CA ALA A 330 -6.26 32.06 -7.29
C ALA A 330 -6.20 32.41 -5.79
N ALA A 331 -5.06 32.16 -5.12
CA ALA A 331 -4.89 32.44 -3.69
C ALA A 331 -4.63 33.91 -3.36
N SER A 332 -4.26 34.75 -4.35
CA SER A 332 -3.94 36.17 -4.15
C SER A 332 -5.11 37.14 -4.43
N VAL A 333 -6.30 36.64 -4.74
CA VAL A 333 -7.47 37.47 -5.11
C VAL A 333 -8.56 37.48 -4.02
N SER A 334 -8.34 36.76 -2.89
CA SER A 334 -9.31 36.65 -1.79
C SER A 334 -8.84 37.35 -0.50
N THR A 335 -8.04 38.44 -0.62
CA THR A 335 -7.72 39.34 0.51
C THR A 335 -8.33 40.71 0.29
#